data_bedf870be827dbda1a1949ed0617d967
#
_entry.id   bedf870be827dbda1a1949ed0617d967
#
_cell.length_a   1.000
_cell.length_b   1.000
_cell.length_c   1.000
_cell.angle_alpha   90.00
_cell.angle_beta   90.00
_cell.angle_gamma   90.00
#
_symmetry.space_group_name_H-M   'P 1'
#
loop_
_entity.id
_entity.type
_entity.pdbx_description
1 polymer ?
#
loop_
_entity_poly.entity_id
_entity_poly.type
_entity_poly.pdbx_seq_one_letter_code
_entity_poly.pdbx_strand_id
1 'polypeptide(L)'
;MTTTIDIPRIFTISESEHRIHNPFTAEKYATLGRVLRLQAGAQILDLGSGSGEMLCTWARDHAIGGLGIDMSPLFTAQAKQRAAALGVSDRVTFLHSDAAGYAAERQYDVAACIGATWIAGGVAGTVAQLALSLKPGGMLLIGEPWWRKVPATEEEARACGVSAVADLLPLPALVASFGELGYDIVEMVLADREGWDRYEAAKWLTMRRWLQAHPDDEFAVEVRAELNAAPLRHVTYTREYFGWGVFALMQK
;
A
#
# COMPACT_ATOMS: atom_id res chain seq x y z
N MET A 1 6.77 -2.96 25.75
CA MET A 1 7.05 -1.62 25.23
C MET A 1 6.73 -1.67 23.75
N THR A 2 5.61 -1.13 23.34
CA THR A 2 5.23 -1.02 21.92
C THR A 2 6.14 0.05 21.30
N THR A 3 7.06 -0.37 20.46
CA THR A 3 7.86 0.58 19.69
C THR A 3 6.89 1.24 18.70
N THR A 4 6.49 2.47 18.98
CA THR A 4 5.73 3.26 18.01
C THR A 4 6.63 3.45 16.79
N ILE A 5 6.29 2.84 15.68
CA ILE A 5 7.00 3.07 14.41
C ILE A 5 6.58 4.46 13.97
N ASP A 6 7.50 5.41 14.05
CA ASP A 6 7.26 6.77 13.57
C ASP A 6 7.37 6.80 12.05
N ILE A 7 6.39 7.41 11.38
CA ILE A 7 6.43 7.57 9.92
C ILE A 7 7.47 8.64 9.61
N PRO A 8 8.50 8.35 8.78
CA PRO A 8 9.50 9.33 8.41
C PRO A 8 8.86 10.62 7.86
N ARG A 9 9.31 11.79 8.35
CA ARG A 9 8.76 13.08 7.93
C ARG A 9 8.86 13.28 6.42
N ILE A 10 9.94 12.82 5.80
CA ILE A 10 10.11 12.87 4.34
C ILE A 10 9.02 12.10 3.60
N PHE A 11 8.62 10.92 4.10
CA PHE A 11 7.53 10.14 3.53
C PHE A 11 6.19 10.89 3.66
N THR A 12 5.89 11.43 4.85
CA THR A 12 4.68 12.22 5.07
C THR A 12 4.60 13.40 4.11
N ILE A 13 5.71 14.13 3.91
CA ILE A 13 5.78 15.26 2.98
C ILE A 13 5.57 14.81 1.54
N SER A 14 6.35 13.84 1.07
CA SER A 14 6.33 13.39 -0.33
C SER A 14 4.98 12.77 -0.73
N GLU A 15 4.29 12.12 0.20
CA GLU A 15 3.00 11.44 -0.02
C GLU A 15 1.78 12.30 0.32
N SER A 16 1.97 13.51 0.87
CA SER A 16 0.88 14.35 1.40
C SER A 16 -0.22 14.71 0.39
N GLU A 17 0.11 14.79 -0.90
CA GLU A 17 -0.84 15.08 -1.98
C GLU A 17 -1.27 13.82 -2.74
N HIS A 18 -0.75 12.63 -2.35
CA HIS A 18 -1.13 11.37 -3.01
C HIS A 18 -2.49 10.88 -2.52
N ARG A 19 -3.29 10.44 -3.48
CA ARG A 19 -4.55 9.75 -3.21
C ARG A 19 -4.34 8.24 -3.08
N ILE A 20 -3.33 7.72 -3.75
CA ILE A 20 -2.91 6.32 -3.78
C ILE A 20 -1.43 6.27 -3.40
N HIS A 21 -1.09 5.57 -2.32
CA HIS A 21 0.27 5.49 -1.75
C HIS A 21 1.06 4.28 -2.27
N ASN A 22 0.88 3.96 -3.54
CA ASN A 22 1.58 2.88 -4.24
C ASN A 22 1.46 3.11 -5.77
N PRO A 23 2.16 2.35 -6.62
CA PRO A 23 2.18 2.60 -8.07
C PRO A 23 0.93 2.15 -8.83
N PHE A 24 -0.19 1.86 -8.15
CA PHE A 24 -1.47 1.66 -8.82
C PHE A 24 -2.04 3.00 -9.30
N THR A 25 -2.73 2.94 -10.43
CA THR A 25 -3.61 4.01 -10.89
C THR A 25 -5.05 3.77 -10.39
N ALA A 26 -5.90 4.78 -10.50
CA ALA A 26 -7.33 4.62 -10.20
C ALA A 26 -7.98 3.52 -11.05
N GLU A 27 -7.54 3.37 -12.31
CA GLU A 27 -8.02 2.33 -13.24
C GLU A 27 -7.59 0.94 -12.80
N LYS A 28 -6.39 0.77 -12.21
CA LYS A 28 -5.91 -0.50 -11.64
C LYS A 28 -6.75 -0.90 -10.42
N TYR A 29 -7.08 0.04 -9.53
CA TYR A 29 -7.99 -0.20 -8.41
C TYR A 29 -9.41 -0.54 -8.88
N ALA A 30 -9.94 0.18 -9.87
CA ALA A 30 -11.24 -0.13 -10.46
C ALA A 30 -11.23 -1.51 -11.14
N THR A 31 -10.14 -1.89 -11.81
CA THR A 31 -9.98 -3.22 -12.38
C THR A 31 -9.98 -4.28 -11.30
N LEU A 32 -9.18 -4.12 -10.24
CA LEU A 32 -9.15 -5.05 -9.11
C LEU A 32 -10.54 -5.24 -8.51
N GLY A 33 -11.27 -4.16 -8.20
CA GLY A 33 -12.64 -4.24 -7.66
C GLY A 33 -13.61 -5.00 -8.57
N ARG A 34 -13.51 -4.84 -9.90
CA ARG A 34 -14.36 -5.57 -10.85
C ARG A 34 -14.04 -7.06 -10.93
N VAL A 35 -12.75 -7.44 -11.02
CA VAL A 35 -12.36 -8.84 -11.20
C VAL A 35 -12.60 -9.68 -9.96
N LEU A 36 -12.57 -9.08 -8.77
CA LEU A 36 -12.89 -9.74 -7.51
C LEU A 36 -14.38 -10.09 -7.36
N ARG A 37 -15.26 -9.51 -8.17
CA ARG A 37 -16.72 -9.78 -8.17
C ARG A 37 -17.36 -9.66 -6.78
N LEU A 38 -16.96 -8.61 -6.05
CA LEU A 38 -17.45 -8.37 -4.70
C LEU A 38 -18.97 -8.26 -4.68
N GLN A 39 -19.61 -8.92 -3.73
CA GLN A 39 -21.05 -8.81 -3.53
C GLN A 39 -21.39 -7.49 -2.83
N ALA A 40 -22.53 -6.89 -3.18
CA ALA A 40 -23.02 -5.72 -2.45
C ALA A 40 -23.23 -6.07 -0.97
N GLY A 41 -22.76 -5.19 -0.08
CA GLY A 41 -22.77 -5.42 1.37
C GLY A 41 -21.54 -6.19 1.89
N ALA A 42 -20.65 -6.71 1.03
CA ALA A 42 -19.39 -7.33 1.47
C ALA A 42 -18.61 -6.40 2.39
N GLN A 43 -18.02 -6.96 3.43
CA GLN A 43 -17.26 -6.20 4.43
C GLN A 43 -15.76 -6.39 4.23
N ILE A 44 -15.02 -5.30 4.19
CA ILE A 44 -13.56 -5.28 3.94
C ILE A 44 -12.83 -4.70 5.13
N LEU A 45 -11.79 -5.38 5.60
CA LEU A 45 -10.76 -4.83 6.50
C LEU A 45 -9.55 -4.43 5.67
N ASP A 46 -9.02 -3.23 5.87
CA ASP A 46 -7.82 -2.73 5.17
C ASP A 46 -6.79 -2.22 6.18
N LEU A 47 -5.71 -2.98 6.37
CA LEU A 47 -4.60 -2.64 7.26
C LEU A 47 -3.53 -1.86 6.50
N GLY A 48 -3.22 -0.64 6.94
CA GLY A 48 -2.42 0.32 6.20
C GLY A 48 -3.24 0.97 5.09
N SER A 49 -4.46 1.43 5.41
CA SER A 49 -5.43 1.91 4.41
C SER A 49 -5.08 3.24 3.73
N GLY A 50 -4.02 3.93 4.19
CA GLY A 50 -3.58 5.20 3.65
C GLY A 50 -4.70 6.22 3.59
N SER A 51 -4.79 6.96 2.48
CA SER A 51 -5.84 7.96 2.24
C SER A 51 -7.19 7.37 1.78
N GLY A 52 -7.40 6.04 1.96
CA GLY A 52 -8.70 5.38 1.83
C GLY A 52 -9.23 5.22 0.40
N GLU A 53 -8.38 5.29 -0.63
CA GLU A 53 -8.84 5.24 -2.03
C GLU A 53 -9.61 3.96 -2.33
N MET A 54 -9.06 2.80 -1.97
CA MET A 54 -9.69 1.51 -2.26
C MET A 54 -11.07 1.40 -1.60
N LEU A 55 -11.15 1.57 -0.29
CA LEU A 55 -12.41 1.40 0.43
C LEU A 55 -13.48 2.42 -0.03
N CYS A 56 -13.11 3.69 -0.20
CA CYS A 56 -14.07 4.73 -0.59
C CYS A 56 -14.61 4.52 -2.00
N THR A 57 -13.73 4.21 -2.97
CA THR A 57 -14.17 4.00 -4.36
C THR A 57 -14.97 2.71 -4.51
N TRP A 58 -14.57 1.63 -3.83
CA TRP A 58 -15.31 0.38 -3.88
C TRP A 58 -16.64 0.44 -3.11
N ALA A 59 -16.73 1.22 -2.03
CA ALA A 59 -18.01 1.48 -1.37
C ALA A 59 -19.00 2.20 -2.30
N ARG A 60 -18.51 3.16 -3.10
CA ARG A 60 -19.31 3.86 -4.10
C ARG A 60 -19.70 2.94 -5.27
N ASP A 61 -18.74 2.19 -5.82
CA ASP A 61 -18.89 1.49 -7.10
C ASP A 61 -19.47 0.08 -6.95
N HIS A 62 -19.21 -0.57 -5.81
CA HIS A 62 -19.61 -1.97 -5.53
C HIS A 62 -20.52 -2.11 -4.29
N ALA A 63 -20.88 -1.00 -3.65
CA ALA A 63 -21.73 -0.99 -2.46
C ALA A 63 -21.21 -1.84 -1.31
N ILE A 64 -19.88 -1.94 -1.16
CA ILE A 64 -19.24 -2.63 -0.02
C ILE A 64 -19.27 -1.75 1.23
N GLY A 65 -19.06 -2.36 2.42
CA GLY A 65 -18.69 -1.67 3.63
C GLY A 65 -17.26 -2.01 4.06
N GLY A 66 -16.69 -1.25 4.98
CA GLY A 66 -15.34 -1.58 5.42
C GLY A 66 -14.79 -0.74 6.56
N LEU A 67 -13.68 -1.23 7.09
CA LEU A 67 -12.86 -0.57 8.09
C LEU A 67 -11.43 -0.45 7.57
N GLY A 68 -10.93 0.78 7.48
CA GLY A 68 -9.54 1.09 7.22
C GLY A 68 -8.81 1.48 8.49
N ILE A 69 -7.58 1.01 8.66
CA ILE A 69 -6.70 1.35 9.78
C ILE A 69 -5.40 1.87 9.22
N ASP A 70 -4.99 3.05 9.69
CA ASP A 70 -3.72 3.64 9.30
C ASP A 70 -3.10 4.39 10.48
N MET A 71 -1.78 4.33 10.61
CA MET A 71 -1.02 4.99 11.65
C MET A 71 -0.77 6.48 11.37
N SER A 72 -1.00 6.95 10.14
CA SER A 72 -0.84 8.35 9.77
C SER A 72 -2.09 9.15 10.11
N PRO A 73 -1.99 10.17 10.99
CA PRO A 73 -3.13 11.04 11.26
C PRO A 73 -3.54 11.84 10.02
N LEU A 74 -2.57 12.22 9.17
CA LEU A 74 -2.81 12.92 7.91
C LEU A 74 -3.64 12.06 6.94
N PHE A 75 -3.18 10.84 6.68
CA PHE A 75 -3.84 9.94 5.72
C PHE A 75 -5.22 9.51 6.22
N THR A 76 -5.34 9.21 7.52
CA THR A 76 -6.65 8.92 8.13
C THR A 76 -7.64 10.09 7.99
N ALA A 77 -7.18 11.34 8.17
CA ALA A 77 -8.01 12.51 7.96
C ALA A 77 -8.44 12.67 6.50
N GLN A 78 -7.52 12.46 5.56
CA GLN A 78 -7.80 12.47 4.11
C GLN A 78 -8.79 11.36 3.71
N ALA A 79 -8.66 10.15 4.28
CA ALA A 79 -9.58 9.05 4.05
C ALA A 79 -11.02 9.39 4.49
N LYS A 80 -11.18 9.99 5.67
CA LYS A 80 -12.48 10.46 6.17
C LYS A 80 -13.08 11.56 5.29
N GLN A 81 -12.27 12.51 4.85
CA GLN A 81 -12.70 13.56 3.91
C GLN A 81 -13.14 12.97 2.57
N ARG A 82 -12.41 11.97 2.06
CA ARG A 82 -12.76 11.26 0.81
C ARG A 82 -14.08 10.51 0.96
N ALA A 83 -14.29 9.80 2.07
CA ALA A 83 -15.55 9.11 2.33
C ALA A 83 -16.74 10.08 2.33
N ALA A 84 -16.58 11.25 2.94
CA ALA A 84 -17.61 12.29 2.92
C ALA A 84 -17.84 12.85 1.51
N ALA A 85 -16.76 13.15 0.77
CA ALA A 85 -16.85 13.69 -0.59
C ALA A 85 -17.52 12.72 -1.59
N LEU A 86 -17.36 11.41 -1.38
CA LEU A 86 -17.97 10.36 -2.21
C LEU A 86 -19.35 9.90 -1.67
N GLY A 87 -19.83 10.45 -0.55
CA GLY A 87 -21.13 10.08 0.03
C GLY A 87 -21.19 8.66 0.56
N VAL A 88 -20.08 8.12 1.09
CA VAL A 88 -19.97 6.75 1.57
C VAL A 88 -19.58 6.62 3.05
N SER A 89 -19.67 7.72 3.81
CA SER A 89 -19.30 7.74 5.24
C SER A 89 -20.17 6.84 6.13
N ASP A 90 -21.32 6.43 5.66
CA ASP A 90 -22.19 5.46 6.29
C ASP A 90 -21.77 4.01 6.08
N ARG A 91 -20.90 3.75 5.12
CA ARG A 91 -20.42 2.41 4.73
C ARG A 91 -19.00 2.12 5.15
N VAL A 92 -18.12 3.13 5.14
CA VAL A 92 -16.69 2.95 5.45
C VAL A 92 -16.27 3.82 6.63
N THR A 93 -15.48 3.22 7.51
CA THR A 93 -14.92 3.87 8.70
C THR A 93 -13.40 3.81 8.64
N PHE A 94 -12.74 4.86 9.14
CA PHE A 94 -11.27 4.91 9.21
C PHE A 94 -10.83 5.21 10.64
N LEU A 95 -9.91 4.36 11.16
CA LEU A 95 -9.31 4.50 12.48
C LEU A 95 -7.85 4.96 12.33
N HIS A 96 -7.48 5.98 13.07
CA HIS A 96 -6.08 6.33 13.27
C HIS A 96 -5.54 5.43 14.39
N SER A 97 -4.80 4.40 14.01
CA SER A 97 -4.23 3.41 14.94
C SER A 97 -3.11 2.64 14.26
N ASP A 98 -2.23 2.06 15.08
CA ASP A 98 -1.28 1.08 14.60
C ASP A 98 -2.04 -0.19 14.15
N ALA A 99 -1.72 -0.67 12.95
CA ALA A 99 -2.30 -1.88 12.40
C ALA A 99 -1.51 -3.15 12.79
N ALA A 100 -0.31 -3.00 13.36
CA ALA A 100 0.49 -4.13 13.83
C ALA A 100 -0.23 -4.85 14.96
N GLY A 101 -0.48 -6.15 14.77
CA GLY A 101 -1.20 -6.97 15.76
C GLY A 101 -2.67 -6.60 15.96
N TYR A 102 -3.27 -5.81 15.06
CA TYR A 102 -4.69 -5.49 15.15
C TYR A 102 -5.54 -6.76 15.12
N ALA A 103 -6.39 -6.91 16.13
CA ALA A 103 -7.35 -8.00 16.23
C ALA A 103 -8.76 -7.45 15.94
N ALA A 104 -9.37 -7.94 14.88
CA ALA A 104 -10.70 -7.51 14.49
C ALA A 104 -11.78 -8.07 15.46
N GLU A 105 -12.74 -7.24 15.83
CA GLU A 105 -13.90 -7.64 16.64
C GLU A 105 -14.91 -8.52 15.88
N ARG A 106 -14.82 -8.54 14.56
CA ARG A 106 -15.68 -9.30 13.64
C ARG A 106 -14.90 -9.85 12.46
N GLN A 107 -15.48 -10.82 11.79
CA GLN A 107 -14.92 -11.37 10.55
C GLN A 107 -15.37 -10.59 9.31
N TYR A 108 -14.52 -10.55 8.30
CA TYR A 108 -14.69 -9.83 7.05
C TYR A 108 -14.73 -10.79 5.85
N ASP A 109 -15.38 -10.37 4.78
CA ASP A 109 -15.41 -11.10 3.51
C ASP A 109 -14.06 -10.97 2.78
N VAL A 110 -13.39 -9.82 2.96
CA VAL A 110 -12.06 -9.53 2.44
C VAL A 110 -11.22 -8.88 3.53
N ALA A 111 -9.96 -9.30 3.65
CA ALA A 111 -8.97 -8.63 4.49
C ALA A 111 -7.75 -8.26 3.64
N ALA A 112 -7.35 -7.00 3.69
CA ALA A 112 -6.34 -6.41 2.82
C ALA A 112 -5.18 -5.80 3.61
N CYS A 113 -3.99 -5.89 3.05
CA CYS A 113 -2.84 -5.07 3.39
C CYS A 113 -2.08 -4.76 2.09
N ILE A 114 -2.18 -3.52 1.62
CA ILE A 114 -1.69 -3.14 0.29
C ILE A 114 -0.52 -2.16 0.42
N GLY A 115 0.71 -2.71 0.35
CA GLY A 115 1.95 -1.93 0.44
C GLY A 115 2.41 -1.62 1.87
N ALA A 116 1.93 -2.38 2.86
CA ALA A 116 2.30 -2.21 4.27
C ALA A 116 2.60 -3.54 4.99
N THR A 117 3.05 -4.57 4.29
CA THR A 117 3.30 -5.91 4.85
C THR A 117 4.38 -5.92 5.95
N TRP A 118 5.21 -4.89 6.03
CA TRP A 118 6.17 -4.68 7.11
C TRP A 118 5.52 -4.59 8.51
N ILE A 119 4.23 -4.25 8.62
CA ILE A 119 3.48 -4.14 9.89
C ILE A 119 3.44 -5.46 10.67
N ALA A 120 3.53 -6.59 9.97
CA ALA A 120 3.52 -7.92 10.56
C ALA A 120 4.80 -8.72 10.26
N GLY A 121 5.90 -8.04 9.94
CA GLY A 121 7.19 -8.67 9.67
C GLY A 121 7.30 -9.31 8.28
N GLY A 122 6.57 -8.79 7.29
CA GLY A 122 6.59 -9.25 5.91
C GLY A 122 5.32 -10.03 5.51
N VAL A 123 5.37 -10.58 4.30
CA VAL A 123 4.20 -11.23 3.66
C VAL A 123 3.61 -12.35 4.50
N ALA A 124 4.44 -13.27 5.00
CA ALA A 124 3.95 -14.43 5.76
C ALA A 124 3.25 -14.02 7.05
N GLY A 125 3.83 -13.10 7.83
CA GLY A 125 3.21 -12.58 9.05
C GLY A 125 1.92 -11.81 8.76
N THR A 126 1.90 -11.03 7.67
CA THR A 126 0.69 -10.29 7.24
C THR A 126 -0.43 -11.24 6.82
N VAL A 127 -0.14 -12.28 6.04
CA VAL A 127 -1.11 -13.32 5.69
C VAL A 127 -1.68 -13.96 6.95
N ALA A 128 -0.83 -14.35 7.92
CA ALA A 128 -1.26 -14.95 9.17
C ALA A 128 -2.15 -13.99 10.00
N GLN A 129 -1.78 -12.71 10.11
CA GLN A 129 -2.57 -11.71 10.85
C GLN A 129 -3.94 -11.48 10.19
N LEU A 130 -3.99 -11.28 8.88
CA LEU A 130 -5.22 -11.03 8.15
C LEU A 130 -6.18 -12.24 8.18
N ALA A 131 -5.64 -13.45 8.12
CA ALA A 131 -6.43 -14.68 8.16
C ALA A 131 -7.29 -14.81 9.43
N LEU A 132 -6.84 -14.26 10.57
CA LEU A 132 -7.61 -14.23 11.82
C LEU A 132 -8.90 -13.40 11.70
N SER A 133 -8.95 -12.49 10.75
CA SER A 133 -10.09 -11.58 10.53
C SER A 133 -11.00 -12.02 9.38
N LEU A 134 -10.71 -13.16 8.72
CA LEU A 134 -11.49 -13.64 7.59
C LEU A 134 -12.65 -14.55 7.99
N LYS A 135 -13.76 -14.42 7.28
CA LYS A 135 -14.80 -15.43 7.24
C LYS A 135 -14.33 -16.69 6.52
N PRO A 136 -14.90 -17.87 6.81
CA PRO A 136 -14.67 -19.06 5.99
C PRO A 136 -14.99 -18.76 4.52
N GLY A 137 -14.05 -19.10 3.61
CA GLY A 137 -14.14 -18.78 2.18
C GLY A 137 -13.91 -17.31 1.83
N GLY A 138 -13.46 -16.49 2.77
CA GLY A 138 -13.06 -15.11 2.54
C GLY A 138 -11.75 -14.99 1.74
N MET A 139 -11.41 -13.77 1.33
CA MET A 139 -10.29 -13.48 0.44
C MET A 139 -9.27 -12.55 1.12
N LEU A 140 -7.98 -12.83 0.96
CA LEU A 140 -6.90 -11.91 1.32
C LEU A 140 -6.49 -11.08 0.10
N LEU A 141 -6.15 -9.80 0.32
CA LEU A 141 -5.50 -8.96 -0.68
C LEU A 141 -4.14 -8.53 -0.14
N ILE A 142 -3.09 -8.96 -0.81
CA ILE A 142 -1.71 -8.61 -0.46
C ILE A 142 -1.12 -7.75 -1.56
N GLY A 143 -0.79 -6.50 -1.25
CA GLY A 143 -0.06 -5.61 -2.15
C GLY A 143 1.41 -5.57 -1.78
N GLU A 144 2.29 -5.99 -2.70
CA GLU A 144 3.70 -6.23 -2.40
C GLU A 144 4.61 -5.80 -3.54
N PRO A 145 5.76 -5.14 -3.25
CA PRO A 145 6.86 -5.00 -4.22
C PRO A 145 7.59 -6.32 -4.41
N TRP A 146 8.23 -6.46 -5.55
CA TRP A 146 9.06 -7.60 -5.89
C TRP A 146 10.19 -7.20 -6.83
N TRP A 147 11.28 -7.99 -6.87
CA TRP A 147 12.33 -7.77 -7.83
C TRP A 147 11.89 -8.18 -9.24
N ARG A 148 11.69 -7.19 -10.12
CA ARG A 148 11.54 -7.39 -11.56
C ARG A 148 12.86 -7.89 -12.16
N LYS A 149 13.96 -7.33 -11.69
CA LYS A 149 15.33 -7.72 -11.93
C LYS A 149 16.03 -7.79 -10.58
N VAL A 150 16.57 -8.96 -10.25
CA VAL A 150 17.29 -9.11 -8.98
C VAL A 150 18.56 -8.28 -9.03
N PRO A 151 18.82 -7.40 -8.05
CA PRO A 151 20.09 -6.66 -7.96
C PRO A 151 21.28 -7.62 -7.86
N ALA A 152 22.38 -7.29 -8.53
CA ALA A 152 23.59 -8.09 -8.45
C ALA A 152 24.38 -7.86 -7.16
N THR A 153 24.16 -6.70 -6.50
CA THR A 153 24.86 -6.30 -5.29
C THR A 153 23.90 -5.68 -4.26
N GLU A 154 24.33 -5.71 -2.99
CA GLU A 154 23.61 -5.03 -1.91
C GLU A 154 23.60 -3.49 -2.10
N GLU A 155 24.57 -2.93 -2.81
CA GLU A 155 24.60 -1.51 -3.14
C GLU A 155 23.46 -1.13 -4.10
N GLU A 156 23.22 -1.92 -5.12
CA GLU A 156 22.08 -1.75 -6.04
C GLU A 156 20.74 -1.86 -5.30
N ALA A 157 20.61 -2.82 -4.35
CA ALA A 157 19.42 -2.94 -3.53
C ALA A 157 19.20 -1.68 -2.68
N ARG A 158 20.24 -1.19 -2.00
CA ARG A 158 20.17 0.07 -1.23
C ARG A 158 19.86 1.29 -2.09
N ALA A 159 20.37 1.33 -3.32
CA ALA A 159 20.03 2.39 -4.27
C ALA A 159 18.54 2.36 -4.68
N CYS A 160 17.89 1.20 -4.57
CA CYS A 160 16.43 1.06 -4.69
C CYS A 160 15.67 1.40 -3.39
N GLY A 161 16.35 1.69 -2.28
CA GLY A 161 15.73 1.92 -0.97
C GLY A 161 15.42 0.64 -0.19
N VAL A 162 16.01 -0.50 -0.58
CA VAL A 162 15.87 -1.80 0.08
C VAL A 162 17.16 -2.14 0.81
N SER A 163 17.08 -2.59 2.06
CA SER A 163 18.26 -2.80 2.91
C SER A 163 19.15 -3.93 2.41
N ALA A 164 18.56 -5.02 1.94
CA ALA A 164 19.29 -6.17 1.38
C ALA A 164 18.55 -6.77 0.18
N VAL A 165 19.29 -7.42 -0.72
CA VAL A 165 18.70 -8.13 -1.88
C VAL A 165 17.68 -9.17 -1.43
N ALA A 166 17.92 -9.84 -0.29
CA ALA A 166 17.06 -10.87 0.26
C ALA A 166 15.73 -10.35 0.86
N ASP A 167 15.59 -9.03 1.07
CA ASP A 167 14.38 -8.44 1.66
C ASP A 167 13.18 -8.47 0.70
N LEU A 168 13.42 -8.60 -0.61
CA LEU A 168 12.37 -8.78 -1.60
C LEU A 168 12.60 -10.05 -2.43
N LEU A 169 11.50 -10.69 -2.78
CA LEU A 169 11.52 -11.85 -3.66
C LEU A 169 11.35 -11.44 -5.14
N PRO A 170 11.91 -12.17 -6.10
CA PRO A 170 11.47 -12.09 -7.50
C PRO A 170 10.04 -12.63 -7.62
N LEU A 171 9.27 -12.13 -8.60
CA LEU A 171 7.85 -12.46 -8.76
C LEU A 171 7.54 -13.97 -8.74
N PRO A 172 8.28 -14.86 -9.43
CA PRO A 172 8.01 -16.29 -9.36
C PRO A 172 8.13 -16.87 -7.93
N ALA A 173 9.11 -16.40 -7.16
CA ALA A 173 9.30 -16.86 -5.79
C ALA A 173 8.22 -16.28 -4.85
N LEU A 174 7.82 -15.02 -5.02
CA LEU A 174 6.69 -14.44 -4.29
C LEU A 174 5.40 -15.22 -4.56
N VAL A 175 5.11 -15.55 -5.82
CA VAL A 175 3.95 -16.36 -6.20
C VAL A 175 4.01 -17.76 -5.56
N ALA A 176 5.18 -18.42 -5.57
CA ALA A 176 5.36 -19.73 -4.95
C ALA A 176 5.13 -19.68 -3.43
N SER A 177 5.59 -18.61 -2.76
CA SER A 177 5.46 -18.46 -1.31
C SER A 177 3.99 -18.44 -0.84
N PHE A 178 3.06 -17.87 -1.61
CA PHE A 178 1.64 -17.95 -1.27
C PHE A 178 1.11 -19.38 -1.27
N GLY A 179 1.56 -20.20 -2.23
CA GLY A 179 1.22 -21.63 -2.28
C GLY A 179 1.77 -22.43 -1.09
N GLU A 180 2.98 -22.08 -0.62
CA GLU A 180 3.61 -22.65 0.57
C GLU A 180 2.88 -22.26 1.87
N LEU A 181 2.31 -21.03 1.89
CA LEU A 181 1.48 -20.56 3.00
C LEU A 181 0.07 -21.19 3.02
N GLY A 182 -0.27 -22.05 2.04
CA GLY A 182 -1.56 -22.74 1.99
C GLY A 182 -2.67 -21.98 1.24
N TYR A 183 -2.30 -21.06 0.35
CA TYR A 183 -3.26 -20.26 -0.42
C TYR A 183 -3.13 -20.46 -1.91
N ASP A 184 -4.27 -20.43 -2.60
CA ASP A 184 -4.35 -20.27 -4.04
C ASP A 184 -4.39 -18.79 -4.41
N ILE A 185 -3.64 -18.39 -5.44
CA ILE A 185 -3.81 -17.07 -6.07
C ILE A 185 -5.01 -17.19 -7.00
N VAL A 186 -6.08 -16.42 -6.70
CA VAL A 186 -7.30 -16.44 -7.50
C VAL A 186 -7.43 -15.25 -8.43
N GLU A 187 -6.63 -14.19 -8.20
CA GLU A 187 -6.52 -13.03 -9.09
C GLU A 187 -5.21 -12.29 -8.82
N MET A 188 -4.70 -11.61 -9.84
CA MET A 188 -3.49 -10.79 -9.74
C MET A 188 -3.60 -9.56 -10.64
N VAL A 189 -3.39 -8.37 -10.08
CA VAL A 189 -3.28 -7.12 -10.83
C VAL A 189 -1.92 -6.51 -10.58
N LEU A 190 -1.14 -6.29 -11.64
CA LEU A 190 0.21 -5.73 -11.55
C LEU A 190 0.25 -4.27 -11.99
N ALA A 191 1.07 -3.47 -11.31
CA ALA A 191 1.44 -2.15 -11.76
C ALA A 191 2.33 -2.24 -12.99
N ASP A 192 2.13 -1.32 -13.92
CA ASP A 192 3.01 -1.15 -15.07
C ASP A 192 4.10 -0.09 -14.82
N ARG A 193 5.02 0.06 -15.77
CA ARG A 193 6.10 1.03 -15.65
C ARG A 193 5.60 2.47 -15.62
N GLU A 194 4.54 2.78 -16.35
CA GLU A 194 3.96 4.12 -16.35
C GLU A 194 3.34 4.46 -14.99
N GLY A 195 2.65 3.51 -14.36
CA GLY A 195 2.15 3.66 -12.98
C GLY A 195 3.27 3.99 -12.00
N TRP A 196 4.42 3.29 -12.08
CA TRP A 196 5.60 3.60 -11.30
C TRP A 196 6.16 4.99 -11.58
N ASP A 197 6.34 5.34 -12.87
CA ASP A 197 6.87 6.64 -13.28
C ASP A 197 5.96 7.78 -12.77
N ARG A 198 4.65 7.61 -12.85
CA ARG A 198 3.67 8.60 -12.38
C ARG A 198 3.66 8.74 -10.85
N TYR A 199 3.72 7.62 -10.14
CA TYR A 199 3.77 7.59 -8.68
C TYR A 199 5.00 8.31 -8.15
N GLU A 200 6.18 8.00 -8.66
CA GLU A 200 7.42 8.66 -8.25
C GLU A 200 7.47 10.15 -8.65
N ALA A 201 7.08 10.47 -9.89
CA ALA A 201 7.12 11.86 -10.35
C ALA A 201 6.16 12.78 -9.58
N ALA A 202 5.03 12.27 -9.10
CA ALA A 202 4.09 13.04 -8.28
C ALA A 202 4.72 13.45 -6.92
N LYS A 203 5.55 12.60 -6.32
CA LYS A 203 6.31 12.93 -5.09
C LYS A 203 7.25 14.12 -5.32
N TRP A 204 7.89 14.18 -6.49
CA TRP A 204 8.81 15.28 -6.80
C TRP A 204 8.10 16.64 -6.86
N LEU A 205 6.92 16.69 -7.47
CA LEU A 205 6.10 17.90 -7.51
C LEU A 205 5.62 18.29 -6.11
N THR A 206 5.18 17.32 -5.30
CA THR A 206 4.74 17.54 -3.93
C THR A 206 5.89 18.11 -3.08
N MET A 207 7.07 17.51 -3.11
CA MET A 207 8.26 18.03 -2.42
C MET A 207 8.65 19.43 -2.91
N ARG A 208 8.57 19.68 -4.22
CA ARG A 208 8.90 21.01 -4.78
C ARG A 208 7.93 22.09 -4.29
N ARG A 209 6.64 21.78 -4.21
CA ARG A 209 5.62 22.70 -3.68
C ARG A 209 5.78 22.92 -2.18
N TRP A 210 6.06 21.85 -1.45
CA TRP A 210 6.31 21.93 -0.01
C TRP A 210 7.49 22.88 0.30
N LEU A 211 8.60 22.76 -0.42
CA LEU A 211 9.76 23.66 -0.29
C LEU A 211 9.43 25.12 -0.59
N GLN A 212 8.49 25.39 -1.49
CA GLN A 212 8.05 26.75 -1.77
C GLN A 212 7.20 27.34 -0.63
N ALA A 213 6.37 26.49 -0.01
CA ALA A 213 5.48 26.88 1.08
C ALA A 213 6.21 26.97 2.44
N HIS A 214 7.34 26.28 2.60
CA HIS A 214 8.09 26.17 3.86
C HIS A 214 9.58 26.47 3.66
N PRO A 215 9.96 27.67 3.19
CA PRO A 215 11.36 27.99 2.85
C PRO A 215 12.29 28.00 4.07
N ASP A 216 11.76 28.31 5.25
CA ASP A 216 12.51 28.45 6.50
C ASP A 216 12.38 27.22 7.43
N ASP A 217 11.74 26.14 6.98
CA ASP A 217 11.63 24.91 7.76
C ASP A 217 13.01 24.22 7.83
N GLU A 218 13.40 23.81 9.04
CA GLU A 218 14.68 23.12 9.26
C GLU A 218 14.86 21.86 8.42
N PHE A 219 13.76 21.17 8.06
CA PHE A 219 13.74 19.97 7.25
C PHE A 219 13.84 20.26 5.73
N ALA A 220 13.82 21.53 5.32
CA ALA A 220 13.89 21.92 3.90
C ALA A 220 15.20 21.44 3.23
N VAL A 221 16.30 21.37 3.98
CA VAL A 221 17.60 20.88 3.47
C VAL A 221 17.47 19.40 3.04
N GLU A 222 16.84 18.57 3.86
CA GLU A 222 16.65 17.13 3.58
C GLU A 222 15.68 16.90 2.42
N VAL A 223 14.55 17.64 2.40
CA VAL A 223 13.60 17.58 1.29
C VAL A 223 14.25 18.02 -0.03
N ARG A 224 15.13 19.04 0.01
CA ARG A 224 15.87 19.48 -1.16
C ARG A 224 16.86 18.43 -1.64
N ALA A 225 17.57 17.79 -0.72
CA ALA A 225 18.52 16.73 -1.04
C ALA A 225 17.81 15.53 -1.69
N GLU A 226 16.69 15.11 -1.12
CA GLU A 226 15.87 14.03 -1.68
C GLU A 226 15.32 14.38 -3.06
N LEU A 227 14.75 15.56 -3.24
CA LEU A 227 14.21 16.01 -4.52
C LEU A 227 15.30 16.06 -5.62
N ASN A 228 16.54 16.43 -5.26
CA ASN A 228 17.64 16.46 -6.22
C ASN A 228 18.10 15.05 -6.64
N ALA A 229 18.04 14.08 -5.72
CA ALA A 229 18.51 12.71 -5.96
C ALA A 229 17.43 11.79 -6.57
N ALA A 230 16.17 11.95 -6.15
CA ALA A 230 15.10 11.02 -6.46
C ALA A 230 14.84 10.78 -7.96
N PRO A 231 14.81 11.80 -8.85
CA PRO A 231 14.58 11.57 -10.27
C PRO A 231 15.62 10.66 -10.93
N LEU A 232 16.90 10.94 -10.67
CA LEU A 232 17.99 10.14 -11.23
C LEU A 232 18.01 8.72 -10.63
N ARG A 233 17.80 8.60 -9.32
CA ARG A 233 17.70 7.31 -8.62
C ARG A 233 16.57 6.46 -9.21
N HIS A 234 15.40 7.06 -9.46
CA HIS A 234 14.27 6.37 -10.06
C HIS A 234 14.61 5.79 -11.43
N VAL A 235 15.08 6.61 -12.37
CA VAL A 235 15.34 6.16 -13.75
C VAL A 235 16.54 5.22 -13.85
N THR A 236 17.47 5.25 -12.90
CA THR A 236 18.66 4.38 -12.88
C THR A 236 18.35 3.05 -12.22
N TYR A 237 17.56 3.04 -11.15
CA TYR A 237 17.37 1.87 -10.28
C TYR A 237 15.93 1.43 -10.17
N THR A 238 15.06 2.14 -9.43
CA THR A 238 13.74 1.63 -9.05
C THR A 238 12.86 1.28 -10.25
N ARG A 239 12.92 2.07 -11.32
CA ARG A 239 12.19 1.83 -12.57
C ARG A 239 12.58 0.52 -13.25
N GLU A 240 13.82 0.10 -13.12
CA GLU A 240 14.34 -1.13 -13.74
C GLU A 240 14.16 -2.34 -12.82
N TYR A 241 14.43 -2.17 -11.54
CA TYR A 241 14.50 -3.27 -10.59
C TYR A 241 13.16 -3.62 -9.95
N PHE A 242 12.22 -2.65 -9.76
CA PHE A 242 10.98 -2.90 -9.05
C PHE A 242 9.83 -3.31 -9.95
N GLY A 243 9.09 -4.32 -9.48
CA GLY A 243 7.72 -4.58 -9.79
C GLY A 243 6.84 -4.35 -8.56
N TRP A 244 5.54 -4.26 -8.75
CA TRP A 244 4.56 -4.14 -7.69
C TRP A 244 3.22 -4.70 -8.15
N GLY A 245 2.44 -5.26 -7.23
CA GLY A 245 1.12 -5.78 -7.57
C GLY A 245 0.28 -6.13 -6.36
N VAL A 246 -1.00 -6.37 -6.59
CA VAL A 246 -1.93 -6.91 -5.61
C VAL A 246 -2.30 -8.34 -6.02
N PHE A 247 -2.19 -9.25 -5.07
CA PHE A 247 -2.51 -10.66 -5.19
C PHE A 247 -3.74 -10.95 -4.34
N ALA A 248 -4.77 -11.54 -4.97
CA ALA A 248 -5.95 -12.01 -4.26
C ALA A 248 -5.77 -13.50 -3.96
N LEU A 249 -5.93 -13.87 -2.70
CA LEU A 249 -5.61 -15.20 -2.18
C LEU A 249 -6.83 -15.81 -1.52
N MET A 250 -7.07 -17.10 -1.74
CA MET A 250 -8.07 -17.88 -1.00
C MET A 250 -7.40 -19.11 -0.39
N GLN A 251 -7.82 -19.49 0.82
CA GLN A 251 -7.31 -20.67 1.49
C GLN A 251 -7.66 -21.94 0.70
N LYS A 252 -6.68 -22.86 0.57
CA LYS A 252 -6.83 -24.17 -0.11
C LYS A 252 -7.84 -25.05 0.60
#